data_48eb05d29e02b25d8f6875e92b019740
#
_entry.id   48eb05d29e02b25d8f6875e92b019740
#
_cell.length_a   1.000
_cell.length_b   1.000
_cell.length_c   1.000
_cell.angle_alpha   90.00
_cell.angle_beta   90.00
_cell.angle_gamma   90.00
#
_symmetry.space_group_name_H-M   'P 1'
#
loop_
_entity.id
_entity.type
_entity.pdbx_description
1 polymer ?
#
loop_
_entity_poly.entity_id
_entity_poly.type
_entity_poly.pdbx_seq_one_letter_code
_entity_poly.pdbx_strand_id
1 'polypeptide(L)'
;MITNDAVVFGLLMGVLGFVFYTSASAHPFFKAMYRVVPVVLLCYFIPALFNTTGLISGADSQLYFVASRYLLPTSLVLLTLSIDLKSISRLGPKALIMFLTGTFGIIIGGPVALYIVAQFYPEVLGGVGADETWRGLATIAGSWIGGSANQTAMLELFGASPTLFSQMIAVDVIVANLWMAFLLYWAGKPGFFDRILKADTSAITALKEKVEAHQKSNLKIPSLQDTMTILGLGFFITGCSHFFGDYLGGFIGENFPELKPYSLDSTFFWLVILATTGGLLLSFTRWRKLEGVGASRIGSALLYVLVATIGMQMDLGAVLDNPVFFLVGIIWMAFHILFMLMVAFIIKAPFFYVAIGSQANVGGAASAPIVASAFHPALAPVGVLLAVLGYGVGTYGAYICGILLQLAFGG
;
A
#
# COMPACT_ATOMS: atom_id res chain seq x y z
N MET A 1 21.20 -10.37 -23.44
CA MET A 1 19.89 -9.94 -22.92
C MET A 1 18.89 -11.07 -23.13
N ILE A 2 18.20 -11.51 -22.07
CA ILE A 2 17.18 -12.57 -22.12
C ILE A 2 15.84 -11.93 -22.44
N THR A 3 15.19 -12.35 -23.55
CA THR A 3 13.91 -11.79 -24.02
C THR A 3 12.77 -12.80 -23.99
N ASN A 4 13.06 -14.07 -23.66
CA ASN A 4 12.02 -15.10 -23.57
C ASN A 4 11.24 -14.93 -22.23
N ASP A 5 9.97 -14.56 -22.32
CA ASP A 5 9.12 -14.31 -21.16
C ASP A 5 9.01 -15.48 -20.19
N ALA A 6 9.04 -16.73 -20.66
CA ALA A 6 9.01 -17.88 -19.75
C ALA A 6 10.29 -17.98 -18.92
N VAL A 7 11.46 -17.66 -19.51
CA VAL A 7 12.73 -17.64 -18.80
C VAL A 7 12.79 -16.45 -17.83
N VAL A 8 12.38 -15.27 -18.28
CA VAL A 8 12.29 -14.06 -17.44
C VAL A 8 11.36 -14.31 -16.25
N PHE A 9 10.18 -14.88 -16.48
CA PHE A 9 9.23 -15.22 -15.41
C PHE A 9 9.84 -16.21 -14.41
N GLY A 10 10.54 -17.24 -14.90
CA GLY A 10 11.26 -18.20 -14.05
C GLY A 10 12.30 -17.53 -13.16
N LEU A 11 13.08 -16.57 -13.72
CA LEU A 11 14.04 -15.77 -12.96
C LEU A 11 13.36 -14.91 -11.88
N LEU A 12 12.28 -14.20 -12.24
CA LEU A 12 11.52 -13.39 -11.29
C LEU A 12 10.94 -14.22 -10.14
N MET A 13 10.35 -15.39 -10.46
CA MET A 13 9.85 -16.31 -9.44
C MET A 13 10.96 -16.89 -8.58
N GLY A 14 12.15 -17.15 -9.16
CA GLY A 14 13.35 -17.54 -8.44
C GLY A 14 13.80 -16.49 -7.43
N VAL A 15 13.80 -15.21 -7.83
CA VAL A 15 14.08 -14.07 -6.94
C VAL A 15 13.08 -14.01 -5.79
N LEU A 16 11.78 -14.08 -6.08
CA LEU A 16 10.75 -14.07 -5.05
C LEU A 16 10.93 -15.23 -4.07
N GLY A 17 11.11 -16.45 -4.59
CA GLY A 17 11.36 -17.64 -3.77
C GLY A 17 12.60 -17.48 -2.88
N PHE A 18 13.71 -16.97 -3.40
CA PHE A 18 14.93 -16.69 -2.65
C PHE A 18 14.71 -15.64 -1.56
N VAL A 19 14.08 -14.52 -1.89
CA VAL A 19 13.82 -13.43 -0.94
C VAL A 19 12.93 -13.91 0.21
N PHE A 20 11.83 -14.62 -0.09
CA PHE A 20 10.93 -15.15 0.94
C PHE A 20 11.57 -16.25 1.77
N TYR A 21 12.34 -17.15 1.16
CA TYR A 21 13.08 -18.19 1.88
C TYR A 21 14.10 -17.60 2.85
N THR A 22 14.89 -16.62 2.40
CA THR A 22 15.90 -15.99 3.24
C THR A 22 15.29 -15.06 4.30
N SER A 23 14.16 -14.43 4.05
CA SER A 23 13.45 -13.61 5.04
C SER A 23 12.93 -14.42 6.24
N ALA A 24 12.60 -15.69 6.03
CA ALA A 24 12.17 -16.62 7.07
C ALA A 24 13.36 -17.32 7.77
N SER A 25 14.61 -17.09 7.30
CA SER A 25 15.79 -17.78 7.81
C SER A 25 16.17 -17.36 9.22
N ALA A 26 16.58 -18.32 10.04
CA ALA A 26 17.16 -18.08 11.36
C ALA A 26 18.61 -17.57 11.32
N HIS A 27 19.28 -17.58 10.16
CA HIS A 27 20.68 -17.19 10.01
C HIS A 27 20.91 -15.73 10.42
N PRO A 28 21.94 -15.42 11.24
CA PRO A 28 22.16 -14.06 11.78
C PRO A 28 22.30 -12.98 10.71
N PHE A 29 22.96 -13.29 9.60
CA PHE A 29 23.13 -12.35 8.48
C PHE A 29 21.78 -11.92 7.88
N PHE A 30 20.89 -12.87 7.55
CA PHE A 30 19.59 -12.56 6.98
C PHE A 30 18.69 -11.82 7.99
N LYS A 31 18.72 -12.21 9.27
CA LYS A 31 18.00 -11.48 10.33
C LYS A 31 18.47 -10.03 10.45
N ALA A 32 19.77 -9.77 10.37
CA ALA A 32 20.32 -8.41 10.42
C ALA A 32 19.92 -7.63 9.16
N MET A 33 20.04 -8.23 7.98
CA MET A 33 19.70 -7.61 6.69
C MET A 33 18.22 -7.21 6.64
N TYR A 34 17.28 -8.16 6.91
CA TYR A 34 15.85 -7.89 6.85
C TYR A 34 15.30 -7.03 7.99
N ARG A 35 16.12 -6.71 9.00
CA ARG A 35 15.79 -5.68 9.99
C ARG A 35 15.85 -4.27 9.40
N VAL A 36 16.69 -4.07 8.38
CA VAL A 36 16.94 -2.77 7.74
C VAL A 36 16.29 -2.70 6.36
N VAL A 37 16.35 -3.80 5.59
CA VAL A 37 15.89 -3.87 4.20
C VAL A 37 14.55 -4.61 4.13
N PRO A 38 13.43 -3.94 3.82
CA PRO A 38 12.14 -4.58 3.67
C PRO A 38 12.12 -5.64 2.55
N VAL A 39 11.38 -6.72 2.76
CA VAL A 39 11.21 -7.80 1.77
C VAL A 39 10.75 -7.25 0.42
N VAL A 40 9.75 -6.36 0.43
CA VAL A 40 9.18 -5.79 -0.79
C VAL A 40 10.22 -5.00 -1.60
N LEU A 41 11.14 -4.31 -0.91
CA LEU A 41 12.20 -3.56 -1.58
C LEU A 41 13.11 -4.49 -2.41
N LEU A 42 13.52 -5.64 -1.88
CA LEU A 42 14.33 -6.61 -2.61
C LEU A 42 13.56 -7.23 -3.79
N CYS A 43 12.24 -7.38 -3.66
CA CYS A 43 11.38 -7.86 -4.74
C CYS A 43 11.30 -6.88 -5.93
N TYR A 44 11.50 -5.58 -5.70
CA TYR A 44 11.67 -4.58 -6.75
C TYR A 44 13.12 -4.51 -7.24
N PHE A 45 14.09 -4.38 -6.31
CA PHE A 45 15.46 -4.01 -6.62
C PHE A 45 16.26 -5.11 -7.32
N ILE A 46 16.05 -6.40 -6.98
CA ILE A 46 16.81 -7.47 -7.65
C ILE A 46 16.38 -7.60 -9.12
N PRO A 47 15.07 -7.61 -9.49
CA PRO A 47 14.67 -7.52 -10.89
C PRO A 47 15.12 -6.25 -11.60
N ALA A 48 15.11 -5.08 -10.90
CA ALA A 48 15.62 -3.83 -11.43
C ALA A 48 17.12 -3.91 -11.76
N LEU A 49 17.91 -4.56 -10.90
CA LEU A 49 19.33 -4.79 -11.15
C LEU A 49 19.55 -5.66 -12.40
N PHE A 50 18.71 -6.68 -12.63
CA PHE A 50 18.78 -7.51 -13.84
C PHE A 50 18.51 -6.69 -15.09
N ASN A 51 17.56 -5.75 -15.05
CA ASN A 51 17.27 -4.84 -16.16
C ASN A 51 18.41 -3.84 -16.39
N THR A 52 18.88 -3.16 -15.32
CA THR A 52 19.96 -2.16 -15.39
C THR A 52 21.28 -2.77 -15.90
N THR A 53 21.57 -4.03 -15.53
CA THR A 53 22.78 -4.74 -16.03
C THR A 53 22.61 -5.35 -17.42
N GLY A 54 21.44 -5.23 -18.05
CA GLY A 54 21.15 -5.80 -19.38
C GLY A 54 21.02 -7.32 -19.39
N LEU A 55 20.81 -7.97 -18.24
CA LEU A 55 20.56 -9.41 -18.18
C LEU A 55 19.17 -9.75 -18.78
N ILE A 56 18.15 -8.95 -18.45
CA ILE A 56 16.78 -9.04 -18.98
C ILE A 56 16.37 -7.71 -19.62
N SER A 57 15.31 -7.70 -20.44
CA SER A 57 14.68 -6.49 -20.96
C SER A 57 13.25 -6.38 -20.42
N GLY A 58 12.99 -5.38 -19.57
CA GLY A 58 11.64 -5.09 -19.10
C GLY A 58 10.74 -4.52 -20.21
N ALA A 59 11.30 -3.71 -21.10
CA ALA A 59 10.56 -3.05 -22.17
C ALA A 59 9.99 -4.02 -23.22
N ASP A 60 10.69 -5.14 -23.47
CA ASP A 60 10.28 -6.13 -24.47
C ASP A 60 9.36 -7.23 -23.93
N SER A 61 9.09 -7.23 -22.61
CA SER A 61 8.33 -8.29 -21.93
C SER A 61 6.85 -7.94 -21.76
N GLN A 62 5.97 -8.92 -22.00
CA GLN A 62 4.53 -8.82 -21.75
C GLN A 62 4.14 -9.16 -20.30
N LEU A 63 5.09 -9.59 -19.47
CA LEU A 63 4.80 -10.05 -18.08
C LEU A 63 4.20 -8.95 -17.22
N TYR A 64 4.65 -7.70 -17.40
CA TYR A 64 4.08 -6.57 -16.66
C TYR A 64 2.62 -6.31 -17.09
N PHE A 65 2.31 -6.37 -18.39
CA PHE A 65 0.94 -6.23 -18.88
C PHE A 65 0.02 -7.30 -18.25
N VAL A 66 0.44 -8.56 -18.27
CA VAL A 66 -0.33 -9.66 -17.66
C VAL A 66 -0.49 -9.44 -16.15
N ALA A 67 0.57 -9.04 -15.49
CA ALA A 67 0.52 -8.84 -14.04
C ALA A 67 -0.37 -7.65 -13.64
N SER A 68 -0.29 -6.52 -14.35
CA SER A 68 -1.08 -5.33 -14.03
C SER A 68 -2.56 -5.47 -14.40
N ARG A 69 -2.90 -6.24 -15.44
CA ARG A 69 -4.30 -6.38 -15.90
C ARG A 69 -5.05 -7.54 -15.26
N TYR A 70 -4.36 -8.59 -14.83
CA TYR A 70 -5.02 -9.78 -14.26
C TYR A 70 -4.67 -10.00 -12.79
N LEU A 71 -3.39 -9.91 -12.41
CA LEU A 71 -2.97 -10.21 -11.04
C LEU A 71 -3.28 -9.08 -10.06
N LEU A 72 -3.08 -7.82 -10.47
CA LEU A 72 -3.38 -6.66 -9.61
C LEU A 72 -4.86 -6.60 -9.22
N PRO A 73 -5.84 -6.56 -10.15
CA PRO A 73 -7.23 -6.48 -9.74
C PRO A 73 -7.67 -7.71 -8.94
N THR A 74 -7.20 -8.92 -9.29
CA THR A 74 -7.45 -10.13 -8.48
C THR A 74 -6.88 -10.00 -7.07
N SER A 75 -5.68 -9.45 -6.93
CA SER A 75 -5.07 -9.15 -5.63
C SER A 75 -5.93 -8.17 -4.82
N LEU A 76 -6.41 -7.09 -5.44
CA LEU A 76 -7.29 -6.11 -4.79
C LEU A 76 -8.60 -6.74 -4.31
N VAL A 77 -9.24 -7.60 -5.13
CA VAL A 77 -10.42 -8.37 -4.72
C VAL A 77 -10.14 -9.20 -3.47
N LEU A 78 -9.05 -9.99 -3.48
CA LEU A 78 -8.75 -10.93 -2.40
C LEU A 78 -8.30 -10.22 -1.12
N LEU A 79 -7.57 -9.12 -1.23
CA LEU A 79 -7.14 -8.30 -0.09
C LEU A 79 -8.33 -7.59 0.55
N THR A 80 -9.25 -7.01 -0.25
CA THR A 80 -10.41 -6.32 0.27
C THR A 80 -11.50 -7.27 0.78
N LEU A 81 -11.61 -8.48 0.23
CA LEU A 81 -12.45 -9.55 0.75
C LEU A 81 -12.13 -9.89 2.23
N SER A 82 -10.88 -9.75 2.62
CA SER A 82 -10.41 -10.05 3.98
C SER A 82 -10.85 -9.03 5.04
N ILE A 83 -11.41 -7.89 4.64
CA ILE A 83 -11.81 -6.81 5.55
C ILE A 83 -12.94 -7.27 6.49
N ASP A 84 -12.69 -7.23 7.80
CA ASP A 84 -13.66 -7.52 8.86
C ASP A 84 -14.16 -6.25 9.54
N LEU A 85 -15.10 -5.54 8.90
CA LEU A 85 -15.65 -4.30 9.45
C LEU A 85 -16.31 -4.49 10.83
N LYS A 86 -16.86 -5.68 11.12
CA LYS A 86 -17.45 -5.98 12.42
C LYS A 86 -16.37 -6.06 13.52
N SER A 87 -15.25 -6.71 13.23
CA SER A 87 -14.12 -6.75 14.17
C SER A 87 -13.44 -5.39 14.28
N ILE A 88 -13.31 -4.66 13.18
CA ILE A 88 -12.76 -3.30 13.18
C ILE A 88 -13.61 -2.35 14.03
N SER A 89 -14.94 -2.38 13.91
CA SER A 89 -15.83 -1.53 14.74
C SER A 89 -15.70 -1.82 16.23
N ARG A 90 -15.32 -3.06 16.60
CA ARG A 90 -15.09 -3.45 18.00
C ARG A 90 -13.77 -2.92 18.59
N LEU A 91 -12.84 -2.44 17.76
CA LEU A 91 -11.59 -1.80 18.22
C LEU A 91 -11.86 -0.49 18.95
N GLY A 92 -13.05 0.04 18.80
CA GLY A 92 -13.49 1.29 19.41
C GLY A 92 -13.24 2.52 18.51
N PRO A 93 -13.92 3.63 18.82
CA PRO A 93 -13.92 4.80 17.95
C PRO A 93 -12.55 5.46 17.81
N LYS A 94 -11.71 5.46 18.87
CA LYS A 94 -10.38 6.08 18.83
C LYS A 94 -9.46 5.42 17.80
N ALA A 95 -9.51 4.08 17.66
CA ALA A 95 -8.72 3.36 16.66
C ALA A 95 -9.10 3.77 15.23
N LEU A 96 -10.41 3.77 14.93
CA LEU A 96 -10.92 4.11 13.61
C LEU A 96 -10.70 5.60 13.28
N ILE A 97 -10.98 6.50 14.24
CA ILE A 97 -10.75 7.93 14.06
C ILE A 97 -9.27 8.19 13.75
N MET A 98 -8.34 7.59 14.52
CA MET A 98 -6.92 7.80 14.29
C MET A 98 -6.44 7.21 12.95
N PHE A 99 -6.97 6.06 12.54
CA PHE A 99 -6.68 5.50 11.22
C PHE A 99 -7.15 6.44 10.10
N LEU A 100 -8.42 6.91 10.15
CA LEU A 100 -8.97 7.82 9.13
C LEU A 100 -8.30 9.20 9.17
N THR A 101 -7.89 9.67 10.35
CA THR A 101 -7.07 10.89 10.50
C THR A 101 -5.74 10.74 9.77
N GLY A 102 -5.09 9.57 9.90
CA GLY A 102 -3.88 9.25 9.17
C GLY A 102 -4.09 9.28 7.66
N THR A 103 -5.14 8.63 7.18
CA THR A 103 -5.55 8.66 5.76
C THR A 103 -5.75 10.11 5.27
N PHE A 104 -6.51 10.91 6.02
CA PHE A 104 -6.79 12.30 5.66
C PHE A 104 -5.53 13.17 5.66
N GLY A 105 -4.64 12.93 6.65
CA GLY A 105 -3.33 13.59 6.73
C GLY A 105 -2.44 13.28 5.52
N ILE A 106 -2.54 12.08 4.94
CA ILE A 106 -1.83 11.73 3.71
C ILE A 106 -2.48 12.42 2.50
N ILE A 107 -3.81 12.37 2.37
CA ILE A 107 -4.53 12.96 1.23
C ILE A 107 -4.22 14.46 1.09
N ILE A 108 -4.28 15.21 2.19
CA ILE A 108 -4.04 16.66 2.17
C ILE A 108 -2.55 16.99 2.22
N GLY A 109 -1.77 16.15 2.95
CA GLY A 109 -0.34 16.38 3.15
C GLY A 109 0.48 16.34 1.86
N GLY A 110 0.11 15.53 0.87
CA GLY A 110 0.80 15.44 -0.41
C GLY A 110 0.82 16.77 -1.17
N PRO A 111 -0.34 17.34 -1.52
CA PRO A 111 -0.42 18.66 -2.15
C PRO A 111 0.24 19.76 -1.32
N VAL A 112 0.06 19.76 0.00
CA VAL A 112 0.67 20.75 0.89
C VAL A 112 2.20 20.64 0.89
N ALA A 113 2.75 19.43 0.98
CA ALA A 113 4.20 19.21 0.97
C ALA A 113 4.82 19.66 -0.36
N LEU A 114 4.21 19.27 -1.48
CA LEU A 114 4.69 19.70 -2.80
C LEU A 114 4.63 21.22 -2.94
N TYR A 115 3.53 21.86 -2.51
CA TYR A 115 3.41 23.31 -2.52
C TYR A 115 4.51 23.99 -1.71
N ILE A 116 4.78 23.51 -0.49
CA ILE A 116 5.83 24.09 0.38
C ILE A 116 7.21 23.96 -0.28
N VAL A 117 7.56 22.75 -0.79
CA VAL A 117 8.86 22.52 -1.40
C VAL A 117 9.03 23.35 -2.67
N ALA A 118 7.99 23.49 -3.49
CA ALA A 118 8.03 24.26 -4.71
C ALA A 118 8.29 25.77 -4.50
N GLN A 119 8.04 26.32 -3.29
CA GLN A 119 8.40 27.70 -2.98
C GLN A 119 9.93 27.91 -2.91
N PHE A 120 10.69 26.88 -2.59
CA PHE A 120 12.15 26.94 -2.43
C PHE A 120 12.89 26.24 -3.58
N TYR A 121 12.26 25.26 -4.19
CA TYR A 121 12.78 24.42 -5.27
C TYR A 121 11.71 24.28 -6.38
N PRO A 122 11.46 25.34 -7.18
CA PRO A 122 10.43 25.31 -8.22
C PRO A 122 10.61 24.19 -9.24
N GLU A 123 11.86 23.73 -9.46
CA GLU A 123 12.20 22.63 -10.33
C GLU A 123 11.55 21.28 -9.91
N VAL A 124 11.09 21.16 -8.64
CA VAL A 124 10.36 19.97 -8.17
C VAL A 124 9.03 19.77 -8.89
N LEU A 125 8.46 20.84 -9.46
CA LEU A 125 7.24 20.76 -10.29
C LEU A 125 7.53 20.32 -11.73
N GLY A 126 8.79 20.02 -12.04
CA GLY A 126 9.23 19.62 -13.37
C GLY A 126 8.68 18.28 -13.85
N GLY A 127 9.13 17.89 -15.04
CA GLY A 127 8.65 16.73 -15.75
C GLY A 127 7.59 17.08 -16.81
N VAL A 128 7.48 16.22 -17.82
CA VAL A 128 6.48 16.37 -18.90
C VAL A 128 5.83 15.00 -19.13
N GLY A 129 4.51 14.99 -19.26
CA GLY A 129 3.76 13.78 -19.52
C GLY A 129 3.90 12.77 -18.36
N ALA A 130 4.42 11.58 -18.65
CA ALA A 130 4.57 10.52 -17.64
C ALA A 130 5.58 10.83 -16.50
N ASP A 131 6.45 11.85 -16.69
CA ASP A 131 7.44 12.28 -15.70
C ASP A 131 6.98 13.47 -14.84
N GLU A 132 5.74 13.93 -14.99
CA GLU A 132 5.17 14.95 -14.13
C GLU A 132 5.18 14.51 -12.66
N THR A 133 5.80 15.28 -11.78
CA THR A 133 6.03 14.95 -10.37
C THR A 133 4.77 14.52 -9.62
N TRP A 134 3.63 15.15 -9.90
CA TRP A 134 2.36 14.83 -9.25
C TRP A 134 1.93 13.37 -9.48
N ARG A 135 2.25 12.78 -10.65
CA ARG A 135 1.94 11.36 -10.98
C ARG A 135 2.72 10.42 -10.07
N GLY A 136 4.00 10.72 -9.87
CA GLY A 136 4.85 9.96 -8.96
C GLY A 136 4.36 10.06 -7.51
N LEU A 137 4.04 11.26 -7.04
CA LEU A 137 3.53 11.47 -5.68
C LEU A 137 2.18 10.78 -5.44
N ALA A 138 1.32 10.68 -6.46
CA ALA A 138 0.09 9.89 -6.35
C ALA A 138 0.36 8.42 -6.04
N THR A 139 1.49 7.85 -6.51
CA THR A 139 1.88 6.47 -6.17
C THR A 139 2.29 6.35 -4.71
N ILE A 140 2.98 7.35 -4.14
CA ILE A 140 3.31 7.39 -2.69
C ILE A 140 2.01 7.43 -1.86
N ALA A 141 1.02 8.23 -2.25
CA ALA A 141 -0.28 8.23 -1.59
C ALA A 141 -0.92 6.84 -1.59
N GLY A 142 -0.82 6.10 -2.70
CA GLY A 142 -1.27 4.72 -2.82
C GLY A 142 -0.59 3.80 -1.80
N SER A 143 0.73 3.87 -1.71
CA SER A 143 1.53 3.13 -0.73
C SER A 143 1.16 3.47 0.70
N TRP A 144 1.11 4.77 1.02
CA TRP A 144 0.94 5.27 2.38
C TRP A 144 -0.50 5.20 2.92
N ILE A 145 -1.50 4.89 2.10
CA ILE A 145 -2.88 4.68 2.57
C ILE A 145 -3.25 3.20 2.51
N GLY A 146 -2.80 2.48 1.47
CA GLY A 146 -3.30 1.14 1.17
C GLY A 146 -2.23 0.12 0.78
N GLY A 147 -0.94 0.47 0.86
CA GLY A 147 0.18 -0.44 0.56
C GLY A 147 0.42 -0.65 -0.94
N SER A 148 1.33 -1.58 -1.26
CA SER A 148 1.88 -1.77 -2.61
C SER A 148 0.84 -2.05 -3.71
N ALA A 149 -0.29 -2.68 -3.39
CA ALA A 149 -1.37 -2.89 -4.35
C ALA A 149 -1.97 -1.56 -4.84
N ASN A 150 -2.24 -0.65 -3.91
CA ASN A 150 -2.76 0.67 -4.23
C ASN A 150 -1.68 1.58 -4.85
N GLN A 151 -0.42 1.43 -4.45
CA GLN A 151 0.71 2.10 -5.09
C GLN A 151 0.77 1.78 -6.57
N THR A 152 0.69 0.49 -6.92
CA THR A 152 0.69 0.04 -8.31
C THR A 152 -0.58 0.44 -9.06
N ALA A 153 -1.74 0.42 -8.39
CA ALA A 153 -2.98 0.91 -9.00
C ALA A 153 -2.86 2.39 -9.39
N MET A 154 -2.23 3.23 -8.56
CA MET A 154 -2.00 4.65 -8.86
C MET A 154 -0.93 4.84 -9.96
N LEU A 155 0.11 3.99 -9.99
CA LEU A 155 1.09 3.98 -11.07
C LEU A 155 0.41 3.82 -12.44
N GLU A 156 -0.42 2.80 -12.58
CA GLU A 156 -1.14 2.51 -13.81
C GLU A 156 -2.18 3.58 -14.14
N LEU A 157 -2.94 4.01 -13.13
CA LEU A 157 -4.05 4.95 -13.31
C LEU A 157 -3.56 6.33 -13.77
N PHE A 158 -2.53 6.84 -13.11
CA PHE A 158 -1.99 8.17 -13.43
C PHE A 158 -0.82 8.12 -14.42
N GLY A 159 -0.35 6.93 -14.80
CA GLY A 159 0.63 6.73 -15.85
C GLY A 159 1.98 7.39 -15.57
N ALA A 160 2.49 7.28 -14.34
CA ALA A 160 3.85 7.71 -14.03
C ALA A 160 4.88 6.84 -14.77
N SER A 161 6.01 7.44 -15.19
CA SER A 161 7.07 6.68 -15.86
C SER A 161 7.76 5.69 -14.91
N PRO A 162 8.37 4.62 -15.42
CA PRO A 162 9.16 3.70 -14.60
C PRO A 162 10.33 4.40 -13.88
N THR A 163 10.93 5.40 -14.50
CA THR A 163 12.01 6.23 -13.94
C THR A 163 11.53 7.02 -12.73
N LEU A 164 10.45 7.79 -12.89
CA LEU A 164 9.83 8.54 -11.80
C LEU A 164 9.35 7.61 -10.69
N PHE A 165 8.73 6.48 -11.04
CA PHE A 165 8.26 5.51 -10.05
C PHE A 165 9.41 4.92 -9.22
N SER A 166 10.58 4.65 -9.83
CA SER A 166 11.78 4.19 -9.12
C SER A 166 12.21 5.18 -8.03
N GLN A 167 12.19 6.49 -8.34
CA GLN A 167 12.50 7.55 -7.39
C GLN A 167 11.47 7.58 -6.25
N MET A 168 10.18 7.44 -6.57
CA MET A 168 9.10 7.44 -5.57
C MET A 168 9.15 6.23 -4.63
N ILE A 169 9.53 5.04 -5.12
CA ILE A 169 9.75 3.86 -4.26
C ILE A 169 10.87 4.12 -3.26
N ALA A 170 11.97 4.75 -3.67
CA ALA A 170 13.07 5.07 -2.77
C ALA A 170 12.63 6.05 -1.67
N VAL A 171 11.90 7.12 -2.04
CA VAL A 171 11.33 8.09 -1.09
C VAL A 171 10.38 7.38 -0.12
N ASP A 172 9.43 6.61 -0.65
CA ASP A 172 8.45 5.85 0.13
C ASP A 172 9.13 4.97 1.18
N VAL A 173 10.01 4.08 0.75
CA VAL A 173 10.66 3.10 1.63
C VAL A 173 11.52 3.79 2.69
N ILE A 174 12.32 4.79 2.33
CA ILE A 174 13.22 5.45 3.28
C ILE A 174 12.43 6.23 4.32
N VAL A 175 11.48 7.06 3.89
CA VAL A 175 10.68 7.90 4.80
C VAL A 175 9.78 7.05 5.71
N ALA A 176 9.11 6.05 5.16
CA ALA A 176 8.26 5.15 5.94
C ALA A 176 9.05 4.34 6.98
N ASN A 177 10.25 3.85 6.64
CA ASN A 177 11.08 3.10 7.59
C ASN A 177 11.68 3.98 8.69
N LEU A 178 12.09 5.22 8.37
CA LEU A 178 12.52 6.20 9.39
C LEU A 178 11.39 6.47 10.39
N TRP A 179 10.17 6.64 9.88
CA TRP A 179 9.00 6.82 10.72
C TRP A 179 8.68 5.58 11.57
N MET A 180 8.72 4.39 10.99
CA MET A 180 8.54 3.14 11.72
C MET A 180 9.57 2.98 12.84
N ALA A 181 10.84 3.29 12.57
CA ALA A 181 11.90 3.23 13.58
C ALA A 181 11.62 4.19 14.75
N PHE A 182 11.13 5.39 14.47
CA PHE A 182 10.69 6.34 15.49
C PHE A 182 9.54 5.75 16.34
N LEU A 183 8.52 5.18 15.70
CA LEU A 183 7.39 4.59 16.40
C LEU A 183 7.82 3.42 17.30
N LEU A 184 8.69 2.54 16.82
CA LEU A 184 9.22 1.41 17.59
C LEU A 184 10.04 1.86 18.80
N TYR A 185 10.85 2.90 18.65
CA TYR A 185 11.61 3.47 19.77
C TYR A 185 10.67 3.99 20.87
N TRP A 186 9.63 4.74 20.48
CA TRP A 186 8.70 5.34 21.43
C TRP A 186 7.63 4.39 21.93
N ALA A 187 7.37 3.28 21.26
CA ALA A 187 6.48 2.22 21.76
C ALA A 187 6.96 1.66 23.11
N GLY A 188 8.27 1.65 23.34
CA GLY A 188 8.85 1.28 24.64
C GLY A 188 8.67 2.34 25.76
N LYS A 189 8.26 3.57 25.41
CA LYS A 189 8.13 4.72 26.33
C LYS A 189 6.87 5.55 26.08
N PRO A 190 5.68 4.94 25.95
CA PRO A 190 4.47 5.63 25.48
C PRO A 190 4.03 6.74 26.44
N GLY A 191 4.31 6.63 27.73
CA GLY A 191 3.93 7.60 28.76
C GLY A 191 4.49 9.02 28.55
N PHE A 192 5.50 9.21 27.71
CA PHE A 192 5.97 10.55 27.33
C PHE A 192 4.91 11.26 26.49
N PHE A 193 4.48 10.64 25.38
CA PHE A 193 3.44 11.18 24.51
C PHE A 193 2.07 11.17 25.16
N ASP A 194 1.73 10.13 25.95
CA ASP A 194 0.44 10.05 26.64
C ASP A 194 0.22 11.21 27.60
N ARG A 195 1.29 11.70 28.26
CA ARG A 195 1.23 12.92 29.09
C ARG A 195 0.97 14.17 28.28
N ILE A 196 1.65 14.33 27.14
CA ILE A 196 1.48 15.48 26.23
C ILE A 196 0.05 15.48 25.66
N LEU A 197 -0.43 14.32 25.24
CA LEU A 197 -1.75 14.12 24.66
C LEU A 197 -2.88 14.14 25.69
N LYS A 198 -2.56 14.20 26.99
CA LYS A 198 -3.54 14.06 28.10
C LYS A 198 -4.41 12.80 27.92
N ALA A 199 -3.78 11.71 27.50
CA ALA A 199 -4.42 10.51 26.99
C ALA A 199 -5.20 9.74 28.05
N ASP A 200 -6.37 9.24 27.65
CA ASP A 200 -7.12 8.24 28.42
C ASP A 200 -6.67 6.83 28.02
N THR A 201 -5.80 6.23 28.87
CA THR A 201 -5.20 4.92 28.63
C THR A 201 -6.11 3.75 28.99
N SER A 202 -7.25 3.98 29.64
CA SER A 202 -8.20 2.93 30.02
C SER A 202 -8.72 2.15 28.81
N ALA A 203 -8.85 2.83 27.65
CA ALA A 203 -9.27 2.24 26.40
C ALA A 203 -8.31 1.15 25.89
N ILE A 204 -6.99 1.24 26.18
CA ILE A 204 -6.01 0.23 25.76
C ILE A 204 -6.18 -1.06 26.57
N THR A 205 -6.40 -0.93 27.88
CA THR A 205 -6.63 -2.08 28.77
C THR A 205 -7.87 -2.86 28.36
N ALA A 206 -8.98 -2.14 28.13
CA ALA A 206 -10.22 -2.75 27.64
C ALA A 206 -10.07 -3.40 26.24
N LEU A 207 -9.27 -2.80 25.35
CA LEU A 207 -8.98 -3.36 24.03
C LEU A 207 -8.16 -4.65 24.15
N LYS A 208 -7.13 -4.65 25.00
CA LYS A 208 -6.27 -5.81 25.26
C LYS A 208 -7.09 -7.02 25.73
N GLU A 209 -7.95 -6.85 26.75
CA GLU A 209 -8.82 -7.90 27.26
C GLU A 209 -9.75 -8.48 26.17
N LYS A 210 -10.32 -7.62 25.32
CA LYS A 210 -11.18 -8.04 24.21
C LYS A 210 -10.42 -8.87 23.15
N VAL A 211 -9.17 -8.47 22.84
CA VAL A 211 -8.37 -9.16 21.82
C VAL A 211 -7.88 -10.51 22.34
N GLU A 212 -7.43 -10.60 23.59
CA GLU A 212 -7.03 -11.85 24.24
C GLU A 212 -8.17 -12.88 24.28
N ALA A 213 -9.40 -12.41 24.54
CA ALA A 213 -10.58 -13.27 24.51
C ALA A 213 -10.92 -13.84 23.12
N HIS A 214 -10.48 -13.16 22.03
CA HIS A 214 -10.84 -13.51 20.64
C HIS A 214 -9.80 -14.38 19.93
N GLN A 215 -8.56 -14.50 20.42
CA GLN A 215 -7.44 -15.21 19.75
C GLN A 215 -7.60 -16.74 19.59
N LYS A 216 -8.71 -17.34 20.05
CA LYS A 216 -8.95 -18.79 19.98
C LYS A 216 -9.64 -19.26 18.68
N SER A 217 -9.61 -18.55 17.56
CA SER A 217 -10.29 -18.97 16.33
C SER A 217 -9.34 -19.61 15.30
N ASN A 218 -9.48 -20.89 15.14
CA ASN A 218 -9.36 -21.83 14.02
C ASN A 218 -8.57 -21.37 12.78
N LEU A 219 -7.25 -21.56 12.80
CA LEU A 219 -6.47 -21.68 11.56
C LEU A 219 -6.80 -23.05 10.92
N LYS A 220 -7.45 -23.02 9.77
CA LYS A 220 -7.65 -24.19 8.91
C LYS A 220 -6.45 -24.36 7.98
N ILE A 221 -6.01 -25.60 7.77
CA ILE A 221 -5.07 -25.91 6.68
C ILE A 221 -5.88 -25.84 5.38
N PRO A 222 -5.47 -24.98 4.40
CA PRO A 222 -6.18 -24.84 3.12
C PRO A 222 -6.17 -26.17 2.34
N SER A 223 -7.32 -26.56 1.81
CA SER A 223 -7.43 -27.64 0.83
C SER A 223 -7.22 -27.11 -0.60
N LEU A 224 -6.99 -28.01 -1.57
CA LEU A 224 -6.99 -27.63 -3.00
C LEU A 224 -8.32 -26.99 -3.41
N GLN A 225 -9.45 -27.50 -2.89
CA GLN A 225 -10.77 -26.94 -3.13
C GLN A 225 -10.87 -25.49 -2.65
N ASP A 226 -10.35 -25.19 -1.44
CA ASP A 226 -10.35 -23.83 -0.90
C ASP A 226 -9.51 -22.90 -1.79
N THR A 227 -8.30 -23.34 -2.18
CA THR A 227 -7.41 -22.58 -3.06
C THR A 227 -8.05 -22.29 -4.41
N MET A 228 -8.66 -23.30 -5.06
CA MET A 228 -9.35 -23.11 -6.35
C MET A 228 -10.58 -22.22 -6.22
N THR A 229 -11.29 -22.29 -5.09
CA THR A 229 -12.44 -21.42 -4.82
C THR A 229 -11.99 -19.96 -4.68
N ILE A 230 -10.89 -19.70 -3.97
CA ILE A 230 -10.31 -18.35 -3.82
C ILE A 230 -9.89 -17.79 -5.18
N LEU A 231 -9.11 -18.55 -5.95
CA LEU A 231 -8.65 -18.13 -7.28
C LEU A 231 -9.83 -17.92 -8.23
N GLY A 232 -10.77 -18.86 -8.28
CA GLY A 232 -11.96 -18.76 -9.11
C GLY A 232 -12.79 -17.51 -8.80
N LEU A 233 -13.04 -17.23 -7.52
CA LEU A 233 -13.78 -16.04 -7.10
C LEU A 233 -13.01 -14.75 -7.45
N GLY A 234 -11.72 -14.70 -7.15
CA GLY A 234 -10.89 -13.51 -7.42
C GLY A 234 -10.84 -13.18 -8.92
N PHE A 235 -10.51 -14.17 -9.76
CA PHE A 235 -10.46 -13.97 -11.22
C PHE A 235 -11.83 -13.74 -11.85
N PHE A 236 -12.91 -14.36 -11.31
CA PHE A 236 -14.27 -14.10 -11.80
C PHE A 236 -14.67 -12.63 -11.58
N ILE A 237 -14.46 -12.08 -10.37
CA ILE A 237 -14.73 -10.66 -10.10
C ILE A 237 -13.85 -9.76 -10.96
N THR A 238 -12.58 -10.13 -11.18
CA THR A 238 -11.68 -9.43 -12.09
C THR A 238 -12.23 -9.41 -13.52
N GLY A 239 -12.70 -10.54 -14.04
CA GLY A 239 -13.33 -10.64 -15.36
C GLY A 239 -14.59 -9.77 -15.48
N CYS A 240 -15.45 -9.79 -14.45
CA CYS A 240 -16.59 -8.88 -14.38
C CYS A 240 -16.14 -7.40 -14.36
N SER A 241 -15.07 -7.09 -13.63
CA SER A 241 -14.53 -5.73 -13.53
C SER A 241 -13.97 -5.23 -14.86
N HIS A 242 -13.34 -6.11 -15.66
CA HIS A 242 -12.95 -5.79 -17.03
C HIS A 242 -14.17 -5.50 -17.91
N PHE A 243 -15.14 -6.41 -17.92
CA PHE A 243 -16.34 -6.27 -18.78
C PHE A 243 -17.10 -4.95 -18.51
N PHE A 244 -17.37 -4.66 -17.23
CA PHE A 244 -18.05 -3.42 -16.86
C PHE A 244 -17.14 -2.19 -16.96
N GLY A 245 -15.84 -2.35 -16.74
CA GLY A 245 -14.85 -1.28 -16.86
C GLY A 245 -14.72 -0.78 -18.30
N ASP A 246 -14.66 -1.69 -19.26
CA ASP A 246 -14.65 -1.36 -20.69
C ASP A 246 -15.92 -0.61 -21.10
N TYR A 247 -17.08 -1.10 -20.65
CA TYR A 247 -18.36 -0.45 -20.93
C TYR A 247 -18.45 0.96 -20.30
N LEU A 248 -18.08 1.11 -19.02
CA LEU A 248 -18.18 2.39 -18.31
C LEU A 248 -17.16 3.41 -18.83
N GLY A 249 -15.91 2.99 -19.05
CA GLY A 249 -14.87 3.86 -19.58
C GLY A 249 -15.22 4.37 -20.97
N GLY A 250 -15.66 3.49 -21.87
CA GLY A 250 -16.11 3.85 -23.20
C GLY A 250 -17.32 4.78 -23.19
N PHE A 251 -18.36 4.44 -22.42
CA PHE A 251 -19.58 5.25 -22.29
C PHE A 251 -19.29 6.67 -21.78
N ILE A 252 -18.43 6.80 -20.76
CA ILE A 252 -18.07 8.12 -20.19
C ILE A 252 -17.18 8.89 -21.18
N GLY A 253 -16.19 8.23 -21.80
CA GLY A 253 -15.31 8.87 -22.77
C GLY A 253 -16.05 9.45 -23.98
N GLU A 254 -17.15 8.81 -24.43
CA GLU A 254 -17.98 9.26 -25.55
C GLU A 254 -18.98 10.34 -25.15
N ASN A 255 -19.65 10.21 -23.97
CA ASN A 255 -20.78 11.06 -23.58
C ASN A 255 -20.41 12.18 -22.63
N PHE A 256 -19.29 12.11 -21.91
CA PHE A 256 -18.89 13.07 -20.88
C PHE A 256 -17.39 13.39 -20.99
N PRO A 257 -16.92 14.00 -22.12
CA PRO A 257 -15.50 14.29 -22.35
C PRO A 257 -14.90 15.24 -21.31
N GLU A 258 -15.71 16.03 -20.62
CA GLU A 258 -15.31 16.89 -19.50
C GLU A 258 -14.82 16.13 -18.26
N LEU A 259 -15.10 14.83 -18.18
CA LEU A 259 -14.65 13.97 -17.07
C LEU A 259 -13.28 13.31 -17.33
N LYS A 260 -12.68 13.48 -18.52
CA LYS A 260 -11.34 12.97 -18.85
C LYS A 260 -10.24 13.43 -17.88
N PRO A 261 -10.19 14.71 -17.43
CA PRO A 261 -9.18 15.13 -16.47
C PRO A 261 -9.20 14.34 -15.16
N TYR A 262 -10.34 13.73 -14.83
CA TYR A 262 -10.49 12.89 -13.64
C TYR A 262 -10.25 11.39 -13.91
N SER A 263 -9.72 11.02 -15.07
CA SER A 263 -9.49 9.63 -15.50
C SER A 263 -10.76 8.75 -15.49
N LEU A 264 -11.95 9.35 -15.52
CA LEU A 264 -13.21 8.61 -15.48
C LEU A 264 -13.57 7.95 -16.82
N ASP A 265 -12.90 8.33 -17.91
CA ASP A 265 -12.95 7.66 -19.22
C ASP A 265 -11.97 6.45 -19.31
N SER A 266 -11.15 6.23 -18.27
CA SER A 266 -10.17 5.15 -18.24
C SER A 266 -10.82 3.81 -17.88
N THR A 267 -10.73 2.81 -18.75
CA THR A 267 -11.09 1.42 -18.45
C THR A 267 -10.35 0.91 -17.23
N PHE A 268 -9.05 1.27 -17.08
CA PHE A 268 -8.26 0.82 -15.95
C PHE A 268 -8.74 1.41 -14.63
N PHE A 269 -9.16 2.68 -14.60
CA PHE A 269 -9.79 3.27 -13.42
C PHE A 269 -10.99 2.41 -12.95
N TRP A 270 -11.90 2.09 -13.85
CA TRP A 270 -13.07 1.29 -13.52
C TRP A 270 -12.73 -0.14 -13.14
N LEU A 271 -11.72 -0.74 -13.78
CA LEU A 271 -11.20 -2.06 -13.39
C LEU A 271 -10.77 -2.08 -11.92
N VAL A 272 -9.97 -1.12 -11.49
CA VAL A 272 -9.48 -1.02 -10.10
C VAL A 272 -10.62 -0.74 -9.11
N ILE A 273 -11.50 0.21 -9.43
CA ILE A 273 -12.64 0.58 -8.59
C ILE A 273 -13.62 -0.59 -8.43
N LEU A 274 -13.99 -1.25 -9.53
CA LEU A 274 -14.94 -2.37 -9.51
C LEU A 274 -14.35 -3.60 -8.80
N ALA A 275 -13.07 -3.91 -9.01
CA ALA A 275 -12.38 -4.99 -8.31
C ALA A 275 -12.33 -4.75 -6.80
N THR A 276 -11.91 -3.54 -6.37
CA THR A 276 -11.86 -3.15 -4.96
C THR A 276 -13.25 -3.17 -4.33
N THR A 277 -14.25 -2.56 -4.99
CA THR A 277 -15.64 -2.53 -4.52
C THR A 277 -16.23 -3.94 -4.45
N GLY A 278 -16.00 -4.76 -5.49
CA GLY A 278 -16.46 -6.15 -5.55
C GLY A 278 -15.91 -6.97 -4.39
N GLY A 279 -14.61 -6.91 -4.12
CA GLY A 279 -14.01 -7.56 -2.97
C GLY A 279 -14.57 -7.06 -1.64
N LEU A 280 -14.74 -5.75 -1.49
CA LEU A 280 -15.35 -5.14 -0.31
C LEU A 280 -16.80 -5.60 -0.10
N LEU A 281 -17.64 -5.64 -1.15
CA LEU A 281 -19.01 -6.15 -1.06
C LEU A 281 -19.03 -7.61 -0.64
N LEU A 282 -18.13 -8.43 -1.19
CA LEU A 282 -18.00 -9.84 -0.79
C LEU A 282 -17.59 -10.00 0.67
N SER A 283 -16.87 -9.04 1.26
CA SER A 283 -16.47 -9.07 2.68
C SER A 283 -17.66 -9.03 3.65
N PHE A 284 -18.82 -8.53 3.22
CA PHE A 284 -20.06 -8.56 4.00
C PHE A 284 -20.84 -9.88 3.87
N THR A 285 -20.36 -10.80 3.02
CA THR A 285 -21.04 -12.06 2.72
C THR A 285 -20.35 -13.25 3.38
N ARG A 286 -20.92 -14.45 3.16
CA ARG A 286 -20.29 -15.71 3.59
C ARG A 286 -18.90 -15.96 2.99
N TRP A 287 -18.57 -15.32 1.85
CA TRP A 287 -17.30 -15.49 1.16
C TRP A 287 -16.11 -14.93 1.94
N ARG A 288 -16.34 -14.02 2.88
CA ARG A 288 -15.30 -13.58 3.80
C ARG A 288 -14.64 -14.73 4.59
N LYS A 289 -15.34 -15.86 4.78
CA LYS A 289 -14.76 -17.05 5.44
C LYS A 289 -13.55 -17.62 4.71
N LEU A 290 -13.36 -17.31 3.41
CA LEU A 290 -12.19 -17.67 2.63
C LEU A 290 -10.89 -17.03 3.17
N GLU A 291 -10.98 -15.96 3.95
CA GLU A 291 -9.82 -15.42 4.67
C GLU A 291 -9.24 -16.43 5.67
N GLY A 292 -10.07 -17.20 6.34
CA GLY A 292 -9.64 -18.27 7.26
C GLY A 292 -8.83 -19.39 6.59
N VAL A 293 -8.88 -19.50 5.27
CA VAL A 293 -8.11 -20.45 4.45
C VAL A 293 -7.11 -19.76 3.51
N GLY A 294 -6.86 -18.45 3.69
CA GLY A 294 -5.73 -17.74 3.12
C GLY A 294 -6.01 -16.89 1.89
N ALA A 295 -7.20 -16.32 1.72
CA ALA A 295 -7.52 -15.44 0.59
C ALA A 295 -6.52 -14.28 0.47
N SER A 296 -6.23 -13.56 1.55
CA SER A 296 -5.24 -12.47 1.55
C SER A 296 -3.82 -12.94 1.26
N ARG A 297 -3.44 -14.16 1.66
CA ARG A 297 -2.11 -14.72 1.34
C ARG A 297 -1.96 -14.95 -0.15
N ILE A 298 -2.99 -15.49 -0.81
CA ILE A 298 -3.00 -15.69 -2.27
C ILE A 298 -2.99 -14.32 -2.96
N GLY A 299 -3.81 -13.36 -2.52
CA GLY A 299 -3.79 -11.99 -3.03
C GLY A 299 -2.41 -11.34 -2.93
N SER A 300 -1.74 -11.49 -1.78
CA SER A 300 -0.36 -11.01 -1.60
C SER A 300 0.64 -11.72 -2.51
N ALA A 301 0.51 -13.03 -2.73
CA ALA A 301 1.40 -13.75 -3.65
C ALA A 301 1.27 -13.23 -5.08
N LEU A 302 0.04 -13.00 -5.58
CA LEU A 302 -0.20 -12.41 -6.90
C LEU A 302 0.38 -10.99 -6.97
N LEU A 303 0.25 -10.20 -5.91
CA LEU A 303 0.83 -8.87 -5.81
C LEU A 303 2.36 -8.90 -5.89
N TYR A 304 3.04 -9.84 -5.22
CA TYR A 304 4.51 -9.93 -5.28
C TYR A 304 5.01 -10.33 -6.67
N VAL A 305 4.26 -11.13 -7.43
CA VAL A 305 4.58 -11.39 -8.84
C VAL A 305 4.53 -10.07 -9.63
N LEU A 306 3.49 -9.27 -9.45
CA LEU A 306 3.40 -7.95 -10.08
C LEU A 306 4.56 -7.03 -9.65
N VAL A 307 4.89 -6.97 -8.36
CA VAL A 307 6.02 -6.18 -7.83
C VAL A 307 7.32 -6.53 -8.53
N ALA A 308 7.61 -7.82 -8.75
CA ALA A 308 8.80 -8.26 -9.46
C ALA A 308 8.78 -7.84 -10.95
N THR A 309 7.61 -7.87 -11.60
CA THR A 309 7.48 -7.40 -13.00
C THR A 309 7.62 -5.88 -13.13
N ILE A 310 7.20 -5.11 -12.12
CA ILE A 310 7.47 -3.67 -12.08
C ILE A 310 8.96 -3.43 -11.90
N GLY A 311 9.59 -4.13 -10.95
CA GLY A 311 11.03 -4.02 -10.68
C GLY A 311 11.87 -4.19 -11.96
N MET A 312 11.51 -5.12 -12.85
CA MET A 312 12.23 -5.30 -14.10
C MET A 312 12.07 -4.13 -15.10
N GLN A 313 11.18 -3.16 -14.85
CA GLN A 313 11.05 -1.95 -15.67
C GLN A 313 11.74 -0.75 -15.04
N MET A 314 12.20 -0.87 -13.78
CA MET A 314 12.82 0.23 -13.04
C MET A 314 14.25 0.51 -13.50
N ASP A 315 14.64 1.80 -13.41
CA ASP A 315 16.02 2.26 -13.56
C ASP A 315 16.61 2.64 -12.19
N LEU A 316 17.57 1.84 -11.72
CA LEU A 316 18.24 2.11 -10.44
C LEU A 316 19.17 3.32 -10.50
N GLY A 317 19.66 3.72 -11.68
CA GLY A 317 20.49 4.92 -11.83
C GLY A 317 19.73 6.19 -11.48
N ALA A 318 18.44 6.24 -11.82
CA ALA A 318 17.60 7.40 -11.62
C ALA A 318 17.20 7.68 -10.16
N VAL A 319 17.39 6.72 -9.25
CA VAL A 319 16.91 6.83 -7.85
C VAL A 319 17.48 8.05 -7.12
N LEU A 320 18.72 8.45 -7.43
CA LEU A 320 19.41 9.55 -6.77
C LEU A 320 19.41 10.86 -7.55
N ASP A 321 18.80 10.90 -8.74
CA ASP A 321 18.85 12.07 -9.63
C ASP A 321 18.11 13.28 -9.05
N ASN A 322 17.07 13.04 -8.25
CA ASN A 322 16.24 14.11 -7.69
C ASN A 322 16.10 14.03 -6.16
N PRO A 323 17.13 14.43 -5.40
CA PRO A 323 17.12 14.36 -3.94
C PRO A 323 16.02 15.24 -3.31
N VAL A 324 15.49 16.22 -4.04
CA VAL A 324 14.38 17.08 -3.57
C VAL A 324 13.10 16.29 -3.30
N PHE A 325 12.89 15.16 -3.96
CA PHE A 325 11.73 14.30 -3.67
C PHE A 325 11.74 13.73 -2.25
N PHE A 326 12.92 13.47 -1.68
CA PHE A 326 13.03 13.07 -0.26
C PHE A 326 12.56 14.19 0.67
N LEU A 327 12.84 15.45 0.33
CA LEU A 327 12.36 16.60 1.09
C LEU A 327 10.83 16.68 1.04
N VAL A 328 10.21 16.47 -0.14
CA VAL A 328 8.74 16.37 -0.26
C VAL A 328 8.20 15.27 0.63
N GLY A 329 8.78 14.06 0.57
CA GLY A 329 8.37 12.92 1.40
C GLY A 329 8.48 13.20 2.90
N ILE A 330 9.57 13.83 3.34
CA ILE A 330 9.80 14.17 4.75
C ILE A 330 8.78 15.22 5.24
N ILE A 331 8.53 16.27 4.47
CA ILE A 331 7.56 17.32 4.82
C ILE A 331 6.15 16.72 4.82
N TRP A 332 5.82 15.85 3.86
CA TRP A 332 4.55 15.14 3.82
C TRP A 332 4.33 14.28 5.05
N MET A 333 5.33 13.48 5.42
CA MET A 333 5.27 12.66 6.63
C MET A 333 5.18 13.53 7.89
N ALA A 334 5.91 14.64 7.97
CA ALA A 334 5.81 15.57 9.09
C ALA A 334 4.40 16.16 9.21
N PHE A 335 3.78 16.55 8.10
CA PHE A 335 2.40 17.02 8.08
C PHE A 335 1.42 15.94 8.59
N HIS A 336 1.55 14.71 8.08
CA HIS A 336 0.76 13.57 8.54
C HIS A 336 0.87 13.36 10.04
N ILE A 337 2.10 13.36 10.58
CA ILE A 337 2.37 13.17 12.01
C ILE A 337 1.75 14.29 12.84
N LEU A 338 1.98 15.55 12.47
CA LEU A 338 1.47 16.71 13.19
C LEU A 338 -0.06 16.72 13.19
N PHE A 339 -0.68 16.40 12.06
CA PHE A 339 -2.13 16.32 11.96
C PHE A 339 -2.70 15.21 12.86
N MET A 340 -2.08 14.03 12.88
CA MET A 340 -2.47 12.95 13.78
C MET A 340 -2.30 13.32 15.27
N LEU A 341 -1.19 13.94 15.64
CA LEU A 341 -0.95 14.37 17.03
C LEU A 341 -1.96 15.44 17.47
N MET A 342 -2.31 16.37 16.57
CA MET A 342 -3.33 17.38 16.83
C MET A 342 -4.70 16.75 17.14
N VAL A 343 -5.16 15.82 16.29
CA VAL A 343 -6.44 15.13 16.52
C VAL A 343 -6.36 14.25 17.76
N ALA A 344 -5.25 13.54 17.99
CA ALA A 344 -5.06 12.73 19.20
C ALA A 344 -5.16 13.56 20.47
N PHE A 345 -4.60 14.77 20.48
CA PHE A 345 -4.71 15.71 21.60
C PHE A 345 -6.18 16.11 21.86
N ILE A 346 -6.93 16.41 20.79
CA ILE A 346 -8.36 16.82 20.91
C ILE A 346 -9.21 15.69 21.50
N ILE A 347 -9.05 14.46 21.00
CA ILE A 347 -9.85 13.31 21.43
C ILE A 347 -9.24 12.55 22.63
N LYS A 348 -8.12 13.05 23.16
CA LYS A 348 -7.34 12.42 24.24
C LYS A 348 -7.01 10.95 23.93
N ALA A 349 -6.57 10.70 22.68
CA ALA A 349 -6.19 9.35 22.26
C ALA A 349 -4.78 9.01 22.74
N PRO A 350 -4.56 7.82 23.32
CA PRO A 350 -3.24 7.31 23.64
C PRO A 350 -2.33 7.24 22.40
N PHE A 351 -1.02 7.42 22.63
CA PHE A 351 0.00 7.35 21.58
C PHE A 351 -0.04 6.02 20.81
N PHE A 352 -0.45 4.93 21.46
CA PHE A 352 -0.73 3.66 20.81
C PHE A 352 -1.63 3.82 19.57
N TYR A 353 -2.74 4.56 19.68
CA TYR A 353 -3.66 4.74 18.55
C TYR A 353 -3.09 5.65 17.46
N VAL A 354 -2.23 6.61 17.83
CA VAL A 354 -1.45 7.40 16.85
C VAL A 354 -0.51 6.49 16.08
N ALA A 355 0.29 5.71 16.81
CA ALA A 355 1.30 4.83 16.21
C ALA A 355 0.66 3.79 15.29
N ILE A 356 -0.41 3.11 15.76
CA ILE A 356 -1.01 2.03 15.00
C ILE A 356 -1.89 2.54 13.85
N GLY A 357 -2.60 3.67 14.05
CA GLY A 357 -3.38 4.30 12.99
C GLY A 357 -2.50 4.82 11.88
N SER A 358 -1.35 5.44 12.21
CA SER A 358 -0.35 5.84 11.22
C SER A 358 0.27 4.65 10.51
N GLN A 359 0.76 3.64 11.26
CA GLN A 359 1.48 2.53 10.65
C GLN A 359 0.56 1.60 9.86
N ALA A 360 -0.72 1.51 10.21
CA ALA A 360 -1.71 0.78 9.42
C ALA A 360 -1.94 1.42 8.04
N ASN A 361 -1.79 2.74 7.95
CA ASN A 361 -1.75 3.45 6.68
C ASN A 361 -0.37 3.26 6.01
N VAL A 362 0.70 3.83 6.58
CA VAL A 362 2.02 3.99 5.93
C VAL A 362 2.75 2.67 5.67
N GLY A 363 2.64 1.72 6.59
CA GLY A 363 3.37 0.44 6.50
C GLY A 363 2.51 -0.79 6.22
N GLY A 364 1.18 -0.63 6.25
CA GLY A 364 0.22 -1.67 5.94
C GLY A 364 0.34 -2.92 6.82
N ALA A 365 -0.13 -4.05 6.29
CA ALA A 365 -0.22 -5.31 7.03
C ALA A 365 1.13 -5.95 7.39
N ALA A 366 2.22 -5.53 6.75
CA ALA A 366 3.56 -6.04 7.05
C ALA A 366 4.13 -5.46 8.35
N SER A 367 3.92 -4.18 8.62
CA SER A 367 4.60 -3.46 9.70
C SER A 367 3.67 -3.01 10.84
N ALA A 368 2.38 -2.77 10.58
CA ALA A 368 1.44 -2.37 11.62
C ALA A 368 1.33 -3.39 12.79
N PRO A 369 1.30 -4.72 12.55
CA PRO A 369 1.34 -5.71 13.63
C PRO A 369 2.64 -5.66 14.45
N ILE A 370 3.78 -5.34 13.82
CA ILE A 370 5.07 -5.23 14.48
C ILE A 370 5.05 -4.04 15.45
N VAL A 371 4.58 -2.88 14.98
CA VAL A 371 4.44 -1.69 15.83
C VAL A 371 3.44 -1.92 16.95
N ALA A 372 2.30 -2.56 16.66
CA ALA A 372 1.32 -2.92 17.70
C ALA A 372 1.90 -3.83 18.78
N SER A 373 2.67 -4.86 18.37
CA SER A 373 3.30 -5.80 19.31
C SER A 373 4.40 -5.15 20.16
N ALA A 374 5.03 -4.08 19.69
CA ALA A 374 6.01 -3.33 20.45
C ALA A 374 5.40 -2.62 21.67
N PHE A 375 4.10 -2.28 21.63
CA PHE A 375 3.35 -1.83 22.82
C PHE A 375 2.93 -3.01 23.69
N HIS A 376 2.37 -4.05 23.08
CA HIS A 376 2.04 -5.31 23.74
C HIS A 376 1.77 -6.42 22.71
N PRO A 377 2.32 -7.64 22.88
CA PRO A 377 2.18 -8.75 21.91
C PRO A 377 0.72 -9.08 21.54
N ALA A 378 -0.20 -9.02 22.53
CA ALA A 378 -1.63 -9.27 22.30
C ALA A 378 -2.29 -8.27 21.35
N LEU A 379 -1.69 -7.09 21.10
CA LEU A 379 -2.27 -6.04 20.27
C LEU A 379 -1.90 -6.19 18.77
N ALA A 380 -1.03 -7.13 18.39
CA ALA A 380 -0.68 -7.38 17.00
C ALA A 380 -1.89 -7.51 16.05
N PRO A 381 -2.98 -8.24 16.41
CA PRO A 381 -4.17 -8.34 15.57
C PRO A 381 -4.87 -7.00 15.27
N VAL A 382 -4.74 -6.03 16.17
CA VAL A 382 -5.30 -4.67 15.96
C VAL A 382 -4.62 -4.01 14.76
N GLY A 383 -3.27 -4.17 14.66
CA GLY A 383 -2.49 -3.70 13.52
C GLY A 383 -2.93 -4.33 12.21
N VAL A 384 -3.13 -5.65 12.23
CA VAL A 384 -3.62 -6.37 11.04
C VAL A 384 -4.98 -5.85 10.59
N LEU A 385 -5.95 -5.74 11.52
CA LEU A 385 -7.32 -5.31 11.19
C LEU A 385 -7.37 -3.89 10.60
N LEU A 386 -6.62 -2.95 11.16
CA LEU A 386 -6.56 -1.59 10.63
C LEU A 386 -5.84 -1.52 9.29
N ALA A 387 -4.73 -2.27 9.13
CA ALA A 387 -3.99 -2.30 7.88
C ALA A 387 -4.81 -2.92 6.73
N VAL A 388 -5.59 -3.96 7.01
CA VAL A 388 -6.47 -4.57 6.01
C VAL A 388 -7.58 -3.59 5.58
N LEU A 389 -8.09 -2.75 6.48
CA LEU A 389 -9.01 -1.66 6.11
C LEU A 389 -8.34 -0.69 5.12
N GLY A 390 -7.03 -0.46 5.25
CA GLY A 390 -6.23 0.34 4.33
C GLY A 390 -6.31 -0.12 2.88
N TYR A 391 -6.42 -1.42 2.61
CA TYR A 391 -6.53 -1.91 1.24
C TYR A 391 -7.76 -1.34 0.50
N GLY A 392 -8.90 -1.27 1.19
CA GLY A 392 -10.10 -0.69 0.60
C GLY A 392 -10.07 0.84 0.56
N VAL A 393 -9.72 1.48 1.68
CA VAL A 393 -9.68 2.96 1.78
C VAL A 393 -8.58 3.54 0.88
N GLY A 394 -7.47 2.80 0.69
CA GLY A 394 -6.31 3.22 -0.09
C GLY A 394 -6.62 3.51 -1.54
N THR A 395 -7.42 2.67 -2.20
CA THR A 395 -7.81 2.89 -3.60
C THR A 395 -8.50 4.25 -3.78
N TYR A 396 -9.48 4.54 -2.95
CA TYR A 396 -10.26 5.80 -3.06
C TYR A 396 -9.47 7.00 -2.54
N GLY A 397 -8.80 6.85 -1.40
CA GLY A 397 -8.03 7.93 -0.78
C GLY A 397 -6.85 8.38 -1.63
N ALA A 398 -6.11 7.42 -2.20
CA ALA A 398 -4.99 7.71 -3.08
C ALA A 398 -5.44 8.34 -4.41
N TYR A 399 -6.55 7.87 -4.97
CA TYR A 399 -7.15 8.51 -6.15
C TYR A 399 -7.50 9.99 -5.87
N ILE A 400 -8.18 10.27 -4.75
CA ILE A 400 -8.51 11.64 -4.36
C ILE A 400 -7.24 12.48 -4.20
N CYS A 401 -6.20 11.96 -3.53
CA CYS A 401 -4.92 12.65 -3.39
C CYS A 401 -4.28 12.93 -4.75
N GLY A 402 -4.28 11.96 -5.67
CA GLY A 402 -3.75 12.11 -7.02
C GLY A 402 -4.49 13.18 -7.82
N ILE A 403 -5.81 13.23 -7.75
CA ILE A 403 -6.62 14.29 -8.37
C ILE A 403 -6.31 15.66 -7.76
N LEU A 404 -6.17 15.78 -6.44
CA LEU A 404 -5.79 17.03 -5.80
C LEU A 404 -4.41 17.52 -6.23
N LEU A 405 -3.44 16.60 -6.34
CA LEU A 405 -2.10 16.88 -6.86
C LEU A 405 -2.16 17.32 -8.33
N GLN A 406 -2.94 16.63 -9.16
CA GLN A 406 -3.13 16.96 -10.57
C GLN A 406 -3.75 18.33 -10.75
N LEU A 407 -4.82 18.64 -10.02
CA LEU A 407 -5.52 19.94 -10.12
C LEU A 407 -4.66 21.11 -9.65
N ALA A 408 -3.76 20.87 -8.69
CA ALA A 408 -2.88 21.90 -8.15
C ALA A 408 -1.60 22.11 -8.97
N PHE A 409 -1.08 21.08 -9.63
CA PHE A 409 0.28 21.04 -10.20
C PHE A 409 0.37 20.32 -11.57
N GLY A 410 -0.70 19.74 -12.06
CA GLY A 410 -0.76 19.19 -13.42
C GLY A 410 -0.81 20.32 -14.44
N GLY A 411 0.11 20.27 -15.44
CA GLY A 411 0.21 21.27 -16.50
C GLY A 411 -0.79 21.06 -17.63
#